data_8e7dfb4258b0c8175994216d6a680e17
#
_entry.id   8e7dfb4258b0c8175994216d6a680e17
#
_cell.length_a   1.000
_cell.length_b   1.000
_cell.length_c   1.000
_cell.angle_alpha   90.00
_cell.angle_beta   90.00
_cell.angle_gamma   90.00
#
_symmetry.space_group_name_H-M   'P 1'
#
loop_
_entity.id
_entity.type
_entity.pdbx_description
1 polymer ?
#
loop_
_entity_poly.entity_id
_entity_poly.type
_entity_poly.pdbx_seq_one_letter_code
_entity_poly.pdbx_strand_id
1 'polypeptide(L)'
;MSLVPDEIRVRLPHIELAAQAYGPPDGRPVIALHGWLDNAATFARLAPKLPGLRIIAVDLAGHGHSEHRPSGAGYALWDYVHDVLLVAEQLDWPRFSLLGHSMGAIVSVLLAVTFPEKVQRLALVDGLIAPTTEADGAVATLAQALQGRLALSAKRKPVYPSVERAAQVRQRGVGYVSFEAAQLLAHRGLMPVEEGFTCLLYTSPSPRDATLS
;
A
#
# COMPACT_ATOMS: atom_id res chain seq x y z
N MET A 1 11.17 -2.99 24.00
CA MET A 1 10.19 -2.46 23.02
C MET A 1 9.38 -3.64 22.51
N SER A 2 8.06 -3.52 22.45
CA SER A 2 7.19 -4.56 21.87
C SER A 2 7.57 -4.76 20.41
N LEU A 3 7.77 -6.00 19.98
CA LEU A 3 7.95 -6.37 18.57
C LEU A 3 6.61 -6.42 17.82
N VAL A 4 5.51 -6.35 18.58
CA VAL A 4 4.13 -6.38 18.04
C VAL A 4 3.67 -4.93 17.88
N PRO A 5 3.18 -4.55 16.70
CA PRO A 5 2.64 -3.21 16.48
C PRO A 5 1.31 -3.01 17.19
N ASP A 6 0.99 -1.76 17.51
CA ASP A 6 -0.37 -1.37 17.84
C ASP A 6 -1.18 -1.23 16.54
N GLU A 7 -2.33 -1.88 16.49
CA GLU A 7 -3.28 -1.67 15.39
C GLU A 7 -4.06 -0.37 15.64
N ILE A 8 -4.03 0.53 14.69
CA ILE A 8 -4.76 1.81 14.77
C ILE A 8 -5.67 2.02 13.56
N ARG A 9 -6.70 2.83 13.75
CA ARG A 9 -7.60 3.30 12.70
C ARG A 9 -7.46 4.81 12.56
N VAL A 10 -7.29 5.26 11.32
CA VAL A 10 -7.22 6.68 10.98
C VAL A 10 -8.45 7.02 10.16
N ARG A 11 -9.36 7.80 10.76
CA ARG A 11 -10.63 8.16 10.14
C ARG A 11 -10.45 9.44 9.34
N LEU A 12 -10.48 9.31 8.02
CA LEU A 12 -10.46 10.43 7.09
C LEU A 12 -11.89 10.83 6.71
N PRO A 13 -12.13 12.04 6.17
CA PRO A 13 -13.48 12.49 5.82
C PRO A 13 -14.24 11.58 4.84
N HIS A 14 -13.53 10.80 4.03
CA HIS A 14 -14.10 10.00 2.95
C HIS A 14 -13.79 8.49 3.05
N ILE A 15 -12.92 8.07 3.97
CA ILE A 15 -12.51 6.67 4.13
C ILE A 15 -11.84 6.44 5.48
N GLU A 16 -11.96 5.23 6.05
CA GLU A 16 -11.18 4.82 7.21
C GLU A 16 -9.99 3.96 6.78
N LEU A 17 -8.80 4.34 7.19
CA LEU A 17 -7.58 3.59 6.93
C LEU A 17 -7.12 2.86 8.19
N ALA A 18 -6.63 1.64 8.00
CA ALA A 18 -5.95 0.88 9.03
C ALA A 18 -4.45 1.13 8.97
N ALA A 19 -3.79 1.05 10.09
CA ALA A 19 -2.33 1.15 10.13
C ALA A 19 -1.74 0.36 11.30
N GLN A 20 -0.47 0.03 11.17
CA GLN A 20 0.35 -0.55 12.23
C GLN A 20 1.31 0.50 12.77
N ALA A 21 1.24 0.76 14.07
CA ALA A 21 2.07 1.73 14.74
C ALA A 21 3.22 1.07 15.50
N TYR A 22 4.44 1.50 15.22
CA TYR A 22 5.67 0.99 15.82
C TYR A 22 6.44 2.11 16.53
N GLY A 23 7.18 1.76 17.56
CA GLY A 23 8.04 2.67 18.30
C GLY A 23 7.30 3.55 19.31
N PRO A 24 8.04 4.36 20.09
CA PRO A 24 7.48 5.19 21.12
C PRO A 24 6.61 6.32 20.55
N PRO A 25 5.54 6.75 21.26
CA PRO A 25 4.65 7.80 20.78
C PRO A 25 5.35 9.14 20.49
N ASP A 26 6.41 9.46 21.23
CA ASP A 26 7.24 10.65 21.11
C ASP A 26 8.43 10.47 20.12
N GLY A 27 8.50 9.34 19.44
CA GLY A 27 9.51 9.06 18.42
C GLY A 27 9.38 9.99 17.22
N ARG A 28 10.48 10.12 16.44
CA ARG A 28 10.47 10.94 15.21
C ARG A 28 9.44 10.39 14.21
N PRO A 29 8.53 11.22 13.69
CA PRO A 29 7.41 10.81 12.87
C PRO A 29 7.84 10.26 11.51
N VAL A 30 7.36 9.07 11.17
CA VAL A 30 7.55 8.41 9.88
C VAL A 30 6.23 7.77 9.42
N ILE A 31 5.76 8.11 8.23
CA ILE A 31 4.68 7.39 7.56
C ILE A 31 5.32 6.39 6.59
N ALA A 32 4.95 5.12 6.72
CA ALA A 32 5.46 4.04 5.89
C ALA A 32 4.38 3.56 4.90
N LEU A 33 4.71 3.52 3.61
CA LEU A 33 3.79 3.24 2.49
C LEU A 33 4.26 2.03 1.71
N HIS A 34 3.43 0.99 1.67
CA HIS A 34 3.72 -0.30 1.03
C HIS A 34 3.54 -0.27 -0.50
N GLY A 35 3.99 -1.34 -1.16
CA GLY A 35 3.82 -1.57 -2.60
C GLY A 35 2.40 -2.00 -2.97
N TRP A 36 2.11 -1.95 -4.28
CA TRP A 36 0.86 -2.46 -4.82
C TRP A 36 0.73 -3.97 -4.53
N LEU A 37 -0.46 -4.43 -4.16
CA LEU A 37 -0.80 -5.79 -3.69
C LEU A 37 -0.23 -6.18 -2.32
N ASP A 38 0.51 -5.31 -1.64
CA ASP A 38 1.02 -5.52 -0.29
C ASP A 38 0.10 -4.84 0.74
N ASN A 39 0.58 -4.67 1.95
CA ASN A 39 -0.10 -4.02 3.07
C ASN A 39 0.92 -3.57 4.12
N ALA A 40 0.47 -3.01 5.24
CA ALA A 40 1.32 -2.50 6.30
C ALA A 40 2.34 -3.53 6.84
N ALA A 41 2.03 -4.84 6.77
CA ALA A 41 2.94 -5.90 7.19
C ALA A 41 4.25 -5.97 6.38
N THR A 42 4.37 -5.26 5.24
CA THR A 42 5.62 -5.02 4.53
C THR A 42 6.74 -4.54 5.47
N PHE A 43 6.37 -3.75 6.47
CA PHE A 43 7.33 -3.13 7.41
C PHE A 43 7.49 -3.90 8.73
N ALA A 44 6.78 -5.01 8.94
CA ALA A 44 6.76 -5.74 10.20
C ALA A 44 8.15 -6.24 10.67
N ARG A 45 9.05 -6.54 9.72
CA ARG A 45 10.43 -6.98 10.03
C ARG A 45 11.42 -5.83 10.13
N LEU A 46 11.15 -4.70 9.48
CA LEU A 46 12.04 -3.54 9.43
C LEU A 46 11.73 -2.54 10.56
N ALA A 47 10.49 -2.18 10.76
CA ALA A 47 10.10 -1.12 11.69
C ALA A 47 10.62 -1.35 13.12
N PRO A 48 10.56 -2.57 13.71
CA PRO A 48 11.12 -2.82 15.05
C PRO A 48 12.64 -2.62 15.16
N LYS A 49 13.37 -2.59 14.04
CA LYS A 49 14.82 -2.40 13.98
C LYS A 49 15.25 -0.95 13.84
N LEU A 50 14.30 -0.02 13.82
CA LEU A 50 14.52 1.41 13.65
C LEU A 50 14.18 2.18 14.94
N PRO A 51 15.07 2.14 15.95
CA PRO A 51 14.82 2.75 17.25
C PRO A 51 14.71 4.28 17.15
N GLY A 52 13.90 4.88 18.05
CA GLY A 52 13.69 6.31 18.11
C GLY A 52 12.81 6.89 17.01
N LEU A 53 12.20 6.04 16.19
CA LEU A 53 11.19 6.44 15.21
C LEU A 53 9.79 6.04 15.72
N ARG A 54 8.80 6.89 15.49
CA ARG A 54 7.38 6.55 15.53
C ARG A 54 6.95 6.28 14.10
N ILE A 55 6.78 5.01 13.75
CA ILE A 55 6.46 4.59 12.38
C ILE A 55 4.98 4.20 12.31
N ILE A 56 4.23 4.87 11.46
CA ILE A 56 2.86 4.51 11.12
C ILE A 56 2.88 3.87 9.72
N ALA A 57 2.82 2.55 9.68
CA ALA A 57 2.74 1.78 8.44
C ALA A 57 1.25 1.68 8.04
N VAL A 58 0.87 2.43 7.02
CA VAL A 58 -0.52 2.55 6.58
C VAL A 58 -0.86 1.44 5.60
N ASP A 59 -2.00 0.78 5.78
CA ASP A 59 -2.66 0.09 4.67
C ASP A 59 -3.27 1.15 3.76
N LEU A 60 -2.76 1.28 2.55
CA LEU A 60 -3.31 2.22 1.58
C LEU A 60 -4.77 1.84 1.23
N ALA A 61 -5.59 2.81 0.85
CA ALA A 61 -6.98 2.57 0.47
C ALA A 61 -7.12 1.35 -0.46
N GLY A 62 -8.06 0.45 -0.16
CA GLY A 62 -8.28 -0.79 -0.91
C GLY A 62 -7.30 -1.92 -0.62
N HIS A 63 -6.40 -1.77 0.36
CA HIS A 63 -5.40 -2.76 0.75
C HIS A 63 -5.51 -3.11 2.23
N GLY A 64 -5.04 -4.30 2.60
CA GLY A 64 -5.00 -4.77 3.98
C GLY A 64 -6.34 -4.62 4.67
N HIS A 65 -6.35 -4.02 5.85
CA HIS A 65 -7.54 -3.78 6.66
C HIS A 65 -8.20 -2.41 6.44
N SER A 66 -7.68 -1.59 5.50
CA SER A 66 -8.31 -0.31 5.13
C SER A 66 -9.56 -0.52 4.29
N GLU A 67 -10.47 0.44 4.36
CA GLU A 67 -11.66 0.43 3.54
C GLU A 67 -11.33 0.56 2.05
N HIS A 68 -12.28 0.12 1.24
CA HIS A 68 -12.27 0.34 -0.20
C HIS A 68 -12.95 1.66 -0.55
N ARG A 69 -12.44 2.34 -1.57
CA ARG A 69 -13.15 3.50 -2.12
C ARG A 69 -14.51 3.08 -2.69
N PRO A 70 -15.50 3.97 -2.71
CA PRO A 70 -16.81 3.68 -3.31
C PRO A 70 -16.71 3.13 -4.73
N SER A 71 -17.68 2.31 -5.11
CA SER A 71 -17.75 1.76 -6.47
C SER A 71 -17.70 2.89 -7.51
N GLY A 72 -16.83 2.74 -8.50
CA GLY A 72 -16.60 3.74 -9.54
C GLY A 72 -15.48 4.75 -9.23
N ALA A 73 -15.08 4.91 -7.97
CA ALA A 73 -13.92 5.74 -7.64
C ALA A 73 -12.61 5.12 -8.15
N GLY A 74 -11.65 5.97 -8.46
CA GLY A 74 -10.31 5.56 -8.90
C GLY A 74 -9.35 5.30 -7.74
N TYR A 75 -8.18 4.78 -8.08
CA TYR A 75 -7.03 4.58 -7.20
C TYR A 75 -5.79 5.17 -7.88
N ALA A 76 -5.87 6.44 -8.25
CA ALA A 76 -4.74 7.14 -8.86
C ALA A 76 -3.66 7.45 -7.79
N LEU A 77 -2.41 7.61 -8.22
CA LEU A 77 -1.30 7.86 -7.29
C LEU A 77 -1.51 9.13 -6.45
N TRP A 78 -2.11 10.18 -7.02
CA TRP A 78 -2.44 11.42 -6.30
C TRP A 78 -3.56 11.27 -5.26
N ASP A 79 -4.47 10.28 -5.43
CA ASP A 79 -5.47 9.97 -4.42
C ASP A 79 -4.81 9.43 -3.14
N TYR A 80 -3.76 8.61 -3.29
CA TYR A 80 -2.96 8.15 -2.15
C TYR A 80 -2.14 9.28 -1.53
N VAL A 81 -1.62 10.23 -2.32
CA VAL A 81 -0.95 11.43 -1.78
C VAL A 81 -1.91 12.23 -0.90
N HIS A 82 -3.13 12.44 -1.36
CA HIS A 82 -4.18 13.11 -0.59
C HIS A 82 -4.49 12.39 0.72
N ASP A 83 -4.67 11.06 0.66
CA ASP A 83 -4.91 10.25 1.87
C ASP A 83 -3.77 10.40 2.89
N VAL A 84 -2.50 10.33 2.44
CA VAL A 84 -1.32 10.45 3.32
C VAL A 84 -1.24 11.83 3.98
N LEU A 85 -1.59 12.90 3.26
CA LEU A 85 -1.67 14.24 3.84
C LEU A 85 -2.70 14.32 4.95
N LEU A 86 -3.89 13.73 4.73
CA LEU A 86 -4.95 13.67 5.74
C LEU A 86 -4.58 12.76 6.93
N VAL A 87 -3.85 11.66 6.69
CA VAL A 87 -3.28 10.82 7.76
C VAL A 87 -2.34 11.65 8.64
N ALA A 88 -1.42 12.41 8.03
CA ALA A 88 -0.50 13.27 8.77
C ALA A 88 -1.23 14.34 9.59
N GLU A 89 -2.31 14.91 9.04
CA GLU A 89 -3.17 15.88 9.73
C GLU A 89 -3.88 15.25 10.93
N GLN A 90 -4.47 14.06 10.78
CA GLN A 90 -5.12 13.33 11.87
C GLN A 90 -4.16 12.91 12.99
N LEU A 91 -2.88 12.77 12.68
CA LEU A 91 -1.81 12.45 13.64
C LEU A 91 -1.19 13.70 14.28
N ASP A 92 -1.64 14.91 13.94
CA ASP A 92 -1.02 16.18 14.32
C ASP A 92 0.47 16.25 13.94
N TRP A 93 0.83 15.73 12.76
CA TRP A 93 2.19 15.72 12.25
C TRP A 93 2.39 16.77 11.15
N PRO A 94 2.73 18.02 11.50
CA PRO A 94 2.94 19.09 10.51
C PRO A 94 4.13 18.80 9.60
N ARG A 95 5.12 18.04 10.10
CA ARG A 95 6.29 17.56 9.35
C ARG A 95 6.62 16.14 9.74
N PHE A 96 6.91 15.30 8.75
CA PHE A 96 7.20 13.87 8.92
C PHE A 96 8.20 13.37 7.89
N SER A 97 8.74 12.19 8.11
CA SER A 97 9.55 11.46 7.12
C SER A 97 8.69 10.41 6.43
N LEU A 98 9.09 10.01 5.23
CA LEU A 98 8.44 8.97 4.45
C LEU A 98 9.36 7.78 4.24
N LEU A 99 8.81 6.58 4.42
CA LEU A 99 9.45 5.31 4.07
C LEU A 99 8.55 4.60 3.05
N GLY A 100 8.92 4.63 1.77
CA GLY A 100 8.12 4.08 0.69
C GLY A 100 8.73 2.82 0.08
N HIS A 101 7.90 1.81 -0.20
CA HIS A 101 8.26 0.63 -0.98
C HIS A 101 7.49 0.61 -2.29
N SER A 102 8.16 0.43 -3.44
CA SER A 102 7.56 0.28 -4.76
C SER A 102 6.53 1.39 -5.06
N MET A 103 5.24 1.10 -5.21
CA MET A 103 4.18 2.10 -5.37
C MET A 103 4.20 3.15 -4.25
N GLY A 104 4.37 2.73 -2.99
CA GLY A 104 4.48 3.65 -1.85
C GLY A 104 5.70 4.56 -1.95
N ALA A 105 6.78 4.14 -2.59
CA ALA A 105 7.94 4.98 -2.87
C ALA A 105 7.58 6.08 -3.89
N ILE A 106 6.84 5.74 -4.94
CA ILE A 106 6.38 6.70 -5.95
C ILE A 106 5.43 7.73 -5.32
N VAL A 107 4.46 7.28 -4.50
CA VAL A 107 3.57 8.17 -3.74
C VAL A 107 4.37 9.10 -2.84
N SER A 108 5.41 8.57 -2.16
CA SER A 108 6.30 9.35 -1.30
C SER A 108 7.07 10.42 -2.06
N VAL A 109 7.55 10.12 -3.27
CA VAL A 109 8.23 11.10 -4.14
C VAL A 109 7.25 12.19 -4.58
N LEU A 110 6.05 11.81 -5.04
CA LEU A 110 5.03 12.78 -5.45
C LEU A 110 4.69 13.73 -4.29
N LEU A 111 4.51 13.21 -3.08
CA LEU A 111 4.24 14.04 -1.91
C LEU A 111 5.43 14.96 -1.58
N ALA A 112 6.65 14.44 -1.60
CA ALA A 112 7.84 15.24 -1.29
C ALA A 112 8.09 16.37 -2.30
N VAL A 113 7.74 16.18 -3.57
CA VAL A 113 7.89 17.21 -4.61
C VAL A 113 6.77 18.25 -4.52
N THR A 114 5.54 17.82 -4.19
CA THR A 114 4.38 18.73 -4.14
C THR A 114 4.27 19.49 -2.82
N PHE A 115 4.73 18.92 -1.70
CA PHE A 115 4.68 19.50 -0.35
C PHE A 115 6.04 19.37 0.37
N PRO A 116 7.11 19.98 -0.18
CA PRO A 116 8.47 19.81 0.36
C PRO A 116 8.62 20.32 1.80
N GLU A 117 7.79 21.28 2.21
CA GLU A 117 7.80 21.83 3.57
C GLU A 117 7.32 20.81 4.62
N LYS A 118 6.52 19.80 4.22
CA LYS A 118 6.00 18.76 5.10
C LYS A 118 6.96 17.57 5.25
N VAL A 119 7.81 17.30 4.26
CA VAL A 119 8.67 16.11 4.22
C VAL A 119 10.06 16.43 4.75
N GLN A 120 10.43 15.79 5.87
CA GLN A 120 11.75 15.97 6.49
C GLN A 120 12.82 15.08 5.83
N ARG A 121 12.47 13.82 5.57
CA ARG A 121 13.38 12.82 4.99
C ARG A 121 12.58 11.84 4.15
N LEU A 122 13.24 11.28 3.15
CA LEU A 122 12.67 10.32 2.22
C LEU A 122 13.57 9.09 2.17
N ALA A 123 13.04 7.92 2.48
CA ALA A 123 13.67 6.63 2.30
C ALA A 123 12.83 5.79 1.33
N LEU A 124 13.45 5.39 0.23
CA LEU A 124 12.78 4.69 -0.87
C LEU A 124 13.39 3.30 -1.06
N VAL A 125 12.53 2.31 -1.20
CA VAL A 125 12.91 0.93 -1.44
C VAL A 125 12.23 0.47 -2.72
N ASP A 126 13.01 0.06 -3.71
CA ASP A 126 12.56 -0.50 -4.98
C ASP A 126 11.51 0.36 -5.73
N GLY A 127 11.67 1.68 -5.70
CA GLY A 127 10.80 2.61 -6.42
C GLY A 127 11.29 4.04 -6.32
N LEU A 128 11.22 4.80 -7.41
CA LEU A 128 11.60 6.21 -7.46
C LEU A 128 10.66 7.02 -8.36
N ILE A 129 10.44 6.56 -9.58
CA ILE A 129 9.68 7.28 -10.61
C ILE A 129 8.53 6.38 -11.08
N ALA A 130 7.35 6.98 -11.29
CA ALA A 130 6.24 6.28 -11.91
C ALA A 130 6.61 5.84 -13.33
N PRO A 131 6.18 4.66 -13.77
CA PRO A 131 6.30 4.28 -15.17
C PRO A 131 5.68 5.36 -16.06
N THR A 132 6.41 5.76 -17.07
CA THR A 132 5.97 6.75 -18.04
C THR A 132 5.80 6.09 -19.40
N THR A 133 4.97 6.68 -20.26
CA THR A 133 4.85 6.30 -21.67
C THR A 133 5.11 7.53 -22.53
N GLU A 134 5.62 7.32 -23.73
CA GLU A 134 5.81 8.40 -24.71
C GLU A 134 4.44 8.97 -25.11
N ALA A 135 4.44 10.23 -25.53
CA ALA A 135 3.20 10.95 -25.83
C ALA A 135 2.36 10.28 -26.93
N ASP A 136 2.98 9.69 -27.93
CA ASP A 136 2.34 8.96 -29.02
C ASP A 136 1.71 7.63 -28.56
N GLY A 137 2.26 7.01 -27.50
CA GLY A 137 1.73 5.79 -26.88
C GLY A 137 0.65 6.03 -25.84
N ALA A 138 0.43 7.28 -25.39
CA ALA A 138 -0.44 7.59 -24.24
C ALA A 138 -1.88 7.14 -24.43
N VAL A 139 -2.45 7.34 -25.64
CA VAL A 139 -3.85 6.96 -25.95
C VAL A 139 -4.02 5.44 -25.91
N ALA A 140 -3.08 4.69 -26.48
CA ALA A 140 -3.13 3.22 -26.48
C ALA A 140 -2.99 2.66 -25.06
N THR A 141 -2.06 3.18 -24.27
CA THR A 141 -1.88 2.82 -22.86
C THR A 141 -3.13 3.11 -22.04
N LEU A 142 -3.76 4.27 -22.24
CA LEU A 142 -5.01 4.61 -21.56
C LEU A 142 -6.15 3.66 -21.95
N ALA A 143 -6.29 3.36 -23.24
CA ALA A 143 -7.32 2.44 -23.73
C ALA A 143 -7.15 1.03 -23.12
N GLN A 144 -5.92 0.52 -23.06
CA GLN A 144 -5.60 -0.77 -22.45
C GLN A 144 -5.91 -0.77 -20.94
N ALA A 145 -5.53 0.29 -20.23
CA ALA A 145 -5.83 0.44 -18.80
C ALA A 145 -7.35 0.44 -18.53
N LEU A 146 -8.15 1.15 -19.35
CA LEU A 146 -9.60 1.19 -19.23
C LEU A 146 -10.24 -0.17 -19.57
N GLN A 147 -9.78 -0.86 -20.61
CA GLN A 147 -10.23 -2.23 -20.93
C GLN A 147 -9.92 -3.20 -19.80
N GLY A 148 -8.70 -3.15 -19.24
CA GLY A 148 -8.32 -3.94 -18.08
C GLY A 148 -9.23 -3.68 -16.88
N ARG A 149 -9.57 -2.42 -16.61
CA ARG A 149 -10.50 -2.04 -15.53
C ARG A 149 -11.91 -2.58 -15.75
N LEU A 150 -12.42 -2.52 -16.98
CA LEU A 150 -13.73 -3.10 -17.31
C LEU A 150 -13.74 -4.63 -17.14
N ALA A 151 -12.67 -5.30 -17.57
CA ALA A 151 -12.55 -6.75 -17.43
C ALA A 151 -12.47 -7.22 -15.97
N LEU A 152 -11.97 -6.39 -15.05
CA LEU A 152 -11.86 -6.72 -13.63
C LEU A 152 -13.20 -6.85 -12.92
N SER A 153 -14.21 -6.07 -13.32
CA SER A 153 -15.54 -6.15 -12.71
C SER A 153 -16.18 -7.53 -12.87
N ALA A 154 -15.74 -8.31 -13.87
CA ALA A 154 -16.22 -9.68 -14.13
C ALA A 154 -15.36 -10.77 -13.46
N LYS A 155 -14.20 -10.43 -12.88
CA LYS A 155 -13.30 -11.42 -12.25
C LYS A 155 -13.74 -11.74 -10.83
N ARG A 156 -13.87 -13.02 -10.51
CA ARG A 156 -14.05 -13.49 -9.13
C ARG A 156 -12.71 -13.43 -8.39
N LYS A 157 -12.74 -13.01 -7.12
CA LYS A 157 -11.56 -13.08 -6.24
C LYS A 157 -11.18 -14.55 -6.03
N PRO A 158 -9.88 -14.88 -6.03
CA PRO A 158 -9.43 -16.24 -5.72
C PRO A 158 -9.75 -16.58 -4.27
N VAL A 159 -10.14 -17.84 -4.04
CA VAL A 159 -10.31 -18.42 -2.71
C VAL A 159 -9.16 -19.40 -2.48
N TYR A 160 -8.52 -19.30 -1.33
CA TYR A 160 -7.40 -20.14 -0.93
C TYR A 160 -7.83 -21.03 0.24
N PRO A 161 -7.49 -22.34 0.24
CA PRO A 161 -7.88 -23.26 1.30
C PRO A 161 -7.18 -22.94 2.64
N SER A 162 -6.06 -22.24 2.61
CA SER A 162 -5.34 -21.81 3.81
C SER A 162 -4.50 -20.55 3.55
N VAL A 163 -4.08 -19.89 4.64
CA VAL A 163 -3.17 -18.74 4.60
C VAL A 163 -1.81 -19.14 4.02
N GLU A 164 -1.31 -20.35 4.35
CA GLU A 164 -0.06 -20.89 3.79
C GLU A 164 -0.14 -21.01 2.27
N ARG A 165 -1.27 -21.48 1.74
CA ARG A 165 -1.45 -21.60 0.29
C ARG A 165 -1.44 -20.25 -0.38
N ALA A 166 -2.08 -19.25 0.20
CA ALA A 166 -2.03 -17.88 -0.29
C ALA A 166 -0.60 -17.30 -0.24
N ALA A 167 0.13 -17.56 0.85
CA ALA A 167 1.53 -17.13 0.99
C ALA A 167 2.44 -17.79 -0.07
N GLN A 168 2.25 -19.07 -0.38
CA GLN A 168 2.98 -19.76 -1.47
C GLN A 168 2.70 -19.10 -2.84
N VAL A 169 1.46 -18.72 -3.10
CA VAL A 169 1.08 -18.02 -4.34
C VAL A 169 1.73 -16.64 -4.37
N ARG A 170 1.68 -15.87 -3.25
CA ARG A 170 2.31 -14.55 -3.16
C ARG A 170 3.83 -14.62 -3.34
N GLN A 171 4.50 -15.65 -2.79
CA GLN A 171 5.94 -15.86 -2.95
C GLN A 171 6.35 -16.01 -4.42
N ARG A 172 5.51 -16.66 -5.24
CA ARG A 172 5.75 -16.91 -6.67
C ARG A 172 5.23 -15.80 -7.58
N GLY A 173 4.54 -14.82 -7.02
CA GLY A 173 3.92 -13.72 -7.74
C GLY A 173 4.89 -12.59 -8.08
N VAL A 174 4.33 -11.39 -8.24
CA VAL A 174 5.09 -10.17 -8.60
C VAL A 174 6.10 -9.83 -7.49
N GLY A 175 7.37 -9.71 -7.86
CA GLY A 175 8.49 -9.47 -6.94
C GLY A 175 8.76 -10.68 -6.04
N TYR A 176 10.01 -11.07 -5.93
CA TYR A 176 10.40 -12.17 -5.04
C TYR A 176 10.32 -11.71 -3.58
N VAL A 177 9.63 -12.49 -2.74
CA VAL A 177 9.63 -12.34 -1.28
C VAL A 177 9.94 -13.68 -0.62
N SER A 178 10.57 -13.66 0.57
CA SER A 178 10.74 -14.90 1.33
C SER A 178 9.37 -15.45 1.77
N PHE A 179 9.31 -16.75 2.07
CA PHE A 179 8.05 -17.36 2.50
C PHE A 179 7.51 -16.71 3.79
N GLU A 180 8.40 -16.40 4.74
CA GLU A 180 8.04 -15.72 5.99
C GLU A 180 7.43 -14.32 5.74
N ALA A 181 8.00 -13.57 4.79
CA ALA A 181 7.44 -12.27 4.41
C ALA A 181 6.08 -12.44 3.72
N ALA A 182 5.95 -13.43 2.83
CA ALA A 182 4.69 -13.75 2.18
C ALA A 182 3.61 -14.17 3.18
N GLN A 183 3.96 -14.90 4.25
CA GLN A 183 3.03 -15.25 5.33
C GLN A 183 2.54 -14.00 6.08
N LEU A 184 3.43 -13.06 6.45
CA LEU A 184 3.05 -11.81 7.12
C LEU A 184 2.06 -11.01 6.26
N LEU A 185 2.34 -10.88 4.96
CA LEU A 185 1.45 -10.19 4.02
C LEU A 185 0.11 -10.91 3.88
N ALA A 186 0.12 -12.25 3.77
CA ALA A 186 -1.10 -13.05 3.65
C ALA A 186 -1.98 -12.95 4.90
N HIS A 187 -1.41 -13.02 6.10
CA HIS A 187 -2.17 -12.88 7.35
C HIS A 187 -2.93 -11.56 7.44
N ARG A 188 -2.34 -10.45 6.93
CA ARG A 188 -3.00 -9.14 6.94
C ARG A 188 -3.86 -8.87 5.70
N GLY A 189 -3.63 -9.57 4.61
CA GLY A 189 -4.29 -9.35 3.32
C GLY A 189 -5.45 -10.28 3.00
N LEU A 190 -5.80 -11.20 3.91
CA LEU A 190 -6.85 -12.19 3.72
C LEU A 190 -7.98 -12.04 4.73
N MET A 191 -9.18 -12.41 4.30
CA MET A 191 -10.33 -12.58 5.18
C MET A 191 -10.90 -13.99 5.04
N PRO A 192 -11.45 -14.59 6.13
CA PRO A 192 -12.11 -15.87 6.06
C PRO A 192 -13.41 -15.77 5.24
N VAL A 193 -13.70 -16.80 4.47
CA VAL A 193 -14.96 -17.02 3.76
C VAL A 193 -15.38 -18.49 3.95
N GLU A 194 -16.58 -18.84 3.55
CA GLU A 194 -17.13 -20.19 3.78
C GLU A 194 -16.21 -21.32 3.28
N GLU A 195 -15.57 -21.13 2.12
CA GLU A 195 -14.69 -22.14 1.49
C GLU A 195 -13.19 -21.92 1.76
N GLY A 196 -12.80 -21.07 2.70
CA GLY A 196 -11.40 -20.78 3.02
C GLY A 196 -11.09 -19.31 3.25
N PHE A 197 -10.19 -18.74 2.46
CA PHE A 197 -9.72 -17.35 2.60
C PHE A 197 -9.74 -16.65 1.25
N THR A 198 -10.19 -15.39 1.22
CA THR A 198 -10.11 -14.55 0.02
C THR A 198 -9.30 -13.27 0.27
N CYS A 199 -8.76 -12.70 -0.80
CA CYS A 199 -7.96 -11.49 -0.71
C CYS A 199 -8.83 -10.26 -0.41
N LEU A 200 -8.40 -9.44 0.54
CA LEU A 200 -9.01 -8.15 0.86
C LEU A 200 -8.78 -7.11 -0.23
N LEU A 201 -7.76 -7.30 -1.06
CA LEU A 201 -7.40 -6.34 -2.09
C LEU A 201 -8.55 -6.01 -3.04
N TYR A 202 -8.66 -4.72 -3.38
CA TYR A 202 -9.37 -4.30 -4.57
C TYR A 202 -8.57 -4.76 -5.80
N THR A 203 -9.21 -5.51 -6.70
CA THR A 203 -8.59 -5.97 -7.94
C THR A 203 -8.59 -4.81 -8.95
N SER A 204 -7.65 -3.88 -8.83
CA SER A 204 -7.32 -2.94 -9.89
C SER A 204 -6.20 -3.54 -10.77
N PRO A 205 -6.19 -3.35 -12.09
CA PRO A 205 -5.05 -3.76 -12.90
C PRO A 205 -3.81 -3.02 -12.43
N SER A 206 -2.69 -3.75 -12.30
CA SER A 206 -1.39 -3.14 -12.03
C SER A 206 -1.07 -2.10 -13.10
N PRO A 207 -0.47 -0.96 -12.76
CA PRO A 207 0.18 -0.11 -13.76
C PRO A 207 1.19 -0.88 -14.64
N ARG A 208 1.77 -1.99 -14.12
CA ARG A 208 2.66 -2.87 -14.89
C ARG A 208 1.92 -3.77 -15.88
N ASP A 209 0.66 -4.12 -15.63
CA ASP A 209 -0.14 -4.90 -16.59
C ASP A 209 -0.51 -4.07 -17.82
N ALA A 210 -0.44 -2.75 -17.71
CA ALA A 210 -0.60 -1.82 -18.83
C ALA A 210 0.69 -1.62 -19.66
N THR A 211 1.83 -2.12 -19.19
CA THR A 211 3.15 -1.92 -19.82
C THR A 211 3.83 -3.21 -20.28
N LEU A 212 3.23 -4.40 -20.05
CA LEU A 212 3.82 -5.71 -20.33
C LEU A 212 3.01 -6.49 -21.38
N SER A 213 2.67 -5.88 -22.49
CA SER A 213 2.21 -6.60 -23.68
C SER A 213 2.81 -6.02 -24.95
#